data_65b9bc4e98e7797c42dce8321f9d2ad4
#
_entry.id   65b9bc4e98e7797c42dce8321f9d2ad4
#
_cell.length_a   1.000
_cell.length_b   1.000
_cell.length_c   1.000
_cell.angle_alpha   90.00
_cell.angle_beta   90.00
_cell.angle_gamma   90.00
#
_symmetry.space_group_name_H-M   'P 1'
#
loop_
_entity.id
_entity.type
_entity.pdbx_description
1 polymer ?
#
loop_
_entity_poly.entity_id
_entity_poly.type
_entity_poly.pdbx_seq_one_letter_code
_entity_poly.pdbx_strand_id
1 'polypeptide(L)'
;MAYSLGVLRLLCVDCSDELLGARRQRVHVSSIQAIATWLHSTKLSWAVAGGVPWLWPLCETLHFMGLALLVGIVGVFDLRMLGMAKGLPVGPIQRLMPWAMLGFTINLTTGFLFFTGDPFQYIHNIAFGFKMLFIALAGVNAILFYVTGLSRRVDGVGPGHDVPPAAKVIAAASLFLWIGVMYWGRMLPFIGNAF
;
A
#
# COMPACT_ATOMS: atom_id res chain seq x y z
N MET A 1 -46.12 13.20 -38.10
CA MET A 1 -46.42 13.02 -36.67
C MET A 1 -45.71 11.80 -36.03
N ALA A 2 -44.95 10.99 -36.76
CA ALA A 2 -44.29 9.78 -36.26
C ALA A 2 -42.84 9.98 -35.79
N TYR A 3 -42.16 11.08 -36.15
CA TYR A 3 -40.76 11.37 -35.77
C TYR A 3 -40.57 11.91 -34.35
N SER A 4 -41.64 12.44 -33.72
CA SER A 4 -41.55 13.05 -32.38
C SER A 4 -41.52 12.03 -31.23
N LEU A 5 -42.06 10.82 -31.43
CA LEU A 5 -42.17 9.78 -30.41
C LEU A 5 -40.87 8.98 -30.25
N GLY A 6 -40.04 8.87 -31.31
CA GLY A 6 -38.75 8.16 -31.28
C GLY A 6 -37.67 8.91 -30.50
N VAL A 7 -37.63 10.23 -30.66
CA VAL A 7 -36.67 11.10 -29.97
C VAL A 7 -36.95 11.18 -28.48
N LEU A 8 -38.22 11.21 -28.07
CA LEU A 8 -38.61 11.18 -26.65
C LEU A 8 -38.28 9.85 -25.97
N ARG A 9 -38.36 8.73 -26.68
CA ARG A 9 -37.94 7.41 -26.11
C ARG A 9 -36.45 7.28 -25.92
N LEU A 10 -35.61 7.79 -26.86
CA LEU A 10 -34.16 7.78 -26.74
C LEU A 10 -33.68 8.66 -25.58
N LEU A 11 -34.29 9.85 -25.41
CA LEU A 11 -33.96 10.75 -24.30
C LEU A 11 -34.40 10.18 -22.92
N CYS A 12 -35.46 9.37 -22.89
CA CYS A 12 -35.96 8.77 -21.65
C CYS A 12 -35.12 7.55 -21.22
N VAL A 13 -34.56 6.80 -22.15
CA VAL A 13 -33.69 5.64 -21.86
C VAL A 13 -32.33 6.12 -21.33
N ASP A 14 -31.73 7.15 -21.97
CA ASP A 14 -30.46 7.76 -21.54
C ASP A 14 -30.58 8.37 -20.12
N CYS A 15 -31.70 9.06 -19.87
CA CYS A 15 -31.97 9.63 -18.53
C CYS A 15 -32.12 8.56 -17.43
N SER A 16 -32.68 7.39 -17.78
CA SER A 16 -32.85 6.28 -16.83
C SER A 16 -31.55 5.63 -16.47
N ASP A 17 -30.64 5.45 -17.43
CA ASP A 17 -29.32 4.84 -17.20
C ASP A 17 -28.38 5.79 -16.43
N GLU A 18 -28.42 7.09 -16.69
CA GLU A 18 -27.73 8.10 -15.89
C GLU A 18 -28.24 8.15 -14.44
N LEU A 19 -29.54 8.10 -14.23
CA LEU A 19 -30.12 8.10 -12.89
C LEU A 19 -29.80 6.81 -12.12
N LEU A 20 -29.78 5.66 -12.78
CA LEU A 20 -29.36 4.39 -12.18
C LEU A 20 -27.87 4.38 -11.86
N GLY A 21 -27.05 4.91 -12.74
CA GLY A 21 -25.60 5.09 -12.51
C GLY A 21 -25.32 6.03 -11.32
N ALA A 22 -25.97 7.19 -11.30
CA ALA A 22 -25.86 8.16 -10.21
C ALA A 22 -26.40 7.63 -8.88
N ARG A 23 -27.46 6.80 -8.92
CA ARG A 23 -28.01 6.13 -7.73
C ARG A 23 -27.04 5.06 -7.22
N ARG A 24 -26.46 4.24 -8.11
CA ARG A 24 -25.46 3.21 -7.75
C ARG A 24 -24.22 3.84 -7.14
N GLN A 25 -23.75 4.95 -7.71
CA GLN A 25 -22.62 5.69 -7.20
C GLN A 25 -22.89 6.33 -5.83
N ARG A 26 -24.09 6.88 -5.63
CA ARG A 26 -24.54 7.41 -4.32
C ARG A 26 -24.67 6.32 -3.26
N VAL A 27 -25.16 5.15 -3.60
CA VAL A 27 -25.27 4.01 -2.66
C VAL A 27 -23.88 3.53 -2.24
N HIS A 28 -22.93 3.47 -3.18
CA HIS A 28 -21.57 3.04 -2.87
C HIS A 28 -20.82 4.06 -1.99
N VAL A 29 -20.97 5.35 -2.28
CA VAL A 29 -20.39 6.45 -1.47
C VAL A 29 -21.02 6.46 -0.07
N SER A 30 -22.32 6.26 0.04
CA SER A 30 -22.99 6.20 1.35
C SER A 30 -22.56 5.01 2.20
N SER A 31 -22.26 3.87 1.60
CA SER A 31 -21.77 2.68 2.31
C SER A 31 -20.37 2.90 2.89
N ILE A 32 -19.47 3.47 2.11
CA ILE A 32 -18.09 3.79 2.56
C ILE A 32 -18.13 4.84 3.67
N GLN A 33 -18.94 5.87 3.52
CA GLN A 33 -19.12 6.91 4.53
C GLN A 33 -19.75 6.36 5.81
N ALA A 34 -20.71 5.44 5.72
CA ALA A 34 -21.29 4.78 6.89
C ALA A 34 -20.25 3.97 7.67
N ILE A 35 -19.38 3.23 6.97
CA ILE A 35 -18.27 2.48 7.60
C ILE A 35 -17.29 3.45 8.26
N ALA A 36 -16.91 4.54 7.58
CA ALA A 36 -16.01 5.55 8.14
C ALA A 36 -16.59 6.20 9.40
N THR A 37 -17.88 6.56 9.37
CA THR A 37 -18.58 7.16 10.52
C THR A 37 -18.65 6.17 11.68
N TRP A 38 -18.99 4.91 11.41
CA TRP A 38 -18.98 3.88 12.43
C TRP A 38 -17.60 3.70 13.05
N LEU A 39 -16.55 3.62 12.21
CA LEU A 39 -15.17 3.47 12.67
C LEU A 39 -14.73 4.65 13.53
N HIS A 40 -15.05 5.88 13.09
CA HIS A 40 -14.75 7.11 13.82
C HIS A 40 -15.48 7.19 15.18
N SER A 41 -16.64 6.54 15.33
CA SER A 41 -17.39 6.50 16.58
C SER A 41 -16.84 5.52 17.62
N THR A 42 -15.81 4.74 17.27
CA THR A 42 -15.25 3.73 18.18
C THR A 42 -14.36 4.36 19.27
N LYS A 43 -14.28 3.72 20.44
CA LYS A 43 -13.35 4.10 21.51
C LYS A 43 -11.88 4.08 21.06
N LEU A 44 -11.54 3.19 20.09
CA LEU A 44 -10.21 3.10 19.54
C LEU A 44 -9.87 4.36 18.72
N SER A 45 -10.80 4.80 17.86
CA SER A 45 -10.64 6.04 17.10
C SER A 45 -10.43 7.23 18.04
N TRP A 46 -11.27 7.38 19.05
CA TRP A 46 -11.12 8.43 20.07
C TRP A 46 -9.73 8.40 20.74
N ALA A 47 -9.25 7.21 21.15
CA ALA A 47 -7.96 7.09 21.80
C ALA A 47 -6.79 7.49 20.88
N VAL A 48 -6.83 7.06 19.62
CA VAL A 48 -5.77 7.32 18.62
C VAL A 48 -5.83 8.76 18.12
N ALA A 49 -7.03 9.32 17.90
CA ALA A 49 -7.22 10.67 17.37
C ALA A 49 -6.88 11.81 18.33
N GLY A 50 -6.41 11.51 19.54
CA GLY A 50 -5.96 12.52 20.52
C GLY A 50 -6.54 12.36 21.92
N GLY A 51 -7.45 11.41 22.16
CA GLY A 51 -7.96 11.08 23.50
C GLY A 51 -6.85 10.62 24.44
N VAL A 52 -5.79 10.03 23.90
CA VAL A 52 -4.56 9.67 24.61
C VAL A 52 -3.38 10.40 23.96
N PRO A 53 -2.85 11.49 24.52
CA PRO A 53 -1.91 12.40 23.85
C PRO A 53 -0.61 11.75 23.35
N TRP A 54 -0.12 10.71 24.04
CA TRP A 54 1.14 10.03 23.69
C TRP A 54 0.95 8.89 22.67
N LEU A 55 -0.28 8.47 22.41
CA LEU A 55 -0.53 7.28 21.56
C LEU A 55 -0.21 7.54 20.09
N TRP A 56 -0.59 8.70 19.56
CA TRP A 56 -0.29 9.08 18.17
C TRP A 56 1.22 9.17 17.91
N PRO A 57 2.02 9.91 18.71
CA PRO A 57 3.48 9.93 18.55
C PRO A 57 4.14 8.56 18.70
N LEU A 58 3.62 7.72 19.59
CA LEU A 58 4.11 6.34 19.75
C LEU A 58 3.86 5.51 18.49
N CYS A 59 2.64 5.55 17.95
CA CYS A 59 2.30 4.84 16.71
C CYS A 59 3.17 5.34 15.53
N GLU A 60 3.42 6.64 15.44
CA GLU A 60 4.27 7.26 14.42
C GLU A 60 5.73 6.77 14.54
N THR A 61 6.28 6.77 15.75
CA THR A 61 7.62 6.26 16.02
C THR A 61 7.74 4.79 15.65
N LEU A 62 6.80 3.95 16.08
CA LEU A 62 6.78 2.53 15.74
C LEU A 62 6.63 2.31 14.22
N HIS A 63 5.82 3.13 13.55
CA HIS A 63 5.66 3.06 12.10
C HIS A 63 6.98 3.35 11.39
N PHE A 64 7.71 4.40 11.79
CA PHE A 64 9.03 4.70 11.21
C PHE A 64 10.06 3.62 11.52
N MET A 65 10.08 3.08 12.74
CA MET A 65 10.98 1.96 13.08
C MET A 65 10.67 0.72 12.26
N GLY A 66 9.40 0.37 12.11
CA GLY A 66 8.97 -0.75 11.28
C GLY A 66 9.34 -0.53 9.80
N LEU A 67 9.17 0.69 9.30
CA LEU A 67 9.55 1.06 7.94
C LEU A 67 11.06 0.97 7.72
N ALA A 68 11.87 1.48 8.64
CA ALA A 68 13.32 1.40 8.58
C ALA A 68 13.81 -0.06 8.58
N LEU A 69 13.22 -0.91 9.42
CA LEU A 69 13.54 -2.32 9.49
C LEU A 69 13.17 -3.05 8.18
N LEU A 70 11.96 -2.83 7.69
CA LEU A 70 11.46 -3.44 6.45
C LEU A 70 12.30 -3.01 5.25
N VAL A 71 12.37 -1.69 4.98
CA VAL A 71 13.04 -1.16 3.80
C VAL A 71 14.56 -1.32 3.89
N GLY A 72 15.13 -1.28 5.09
CA GLY A 72 16.54 -1.54 5.29
C GLY A 72 16.95 -2.96 4.89
N ILE A 73 16.23 -3.97 5.36
CA ILE A 73 16.53 -5.37 5.05
C ILE A 73 16.23 -5.69 3.58
N VAL A 74 15.03 -5.33 3.10
CA VAL A 74 14.61 -5.58 1.70
C VAL A 74 15.53 -4.81 0.76
N GLY A 75 15.86 -3.56 1.07
CA GLY A 75 16.73 -2.72 0.25
C GLY A 75 18.15 -3.30 0.13
N VAL A 76 18.75 -3.75 1.22
CA VAL A 76 20.08 -4.40 1.19
C VAL A 76 20.02 -5.69 0.36
N PHE A 77 18.96 -6.49 0.52
CA PHE A 77 18.74 -7.68 -0.27
C PHE A 77 18.61 -7.36 -1.76
N ASP A 78 17.78 -6.39 -2.13
CA ASP A 78 17.57 -5.98 -3.52
C ASP A 78 18.84 -5.40 -4.15
N LEU A 79 19.58 -4.55 -3.43
CA LEU A 79 20.85 -4.01 -3.89
C LEU A 79 21.90 -5.12 -4.12
N ARG A 80 21.92 -6.14 -3.25
CA ARG A 80 22.78 -7.32 -3.44
C ARG A 80 22.39 -8.09 -4.70
N MET A 81 21.08 -8.26 -4.94
CA MET A 81 20.57 -8.93 -6.14
C MET A 81 20.90 -8.15 -7.41
N LEU A 82 20.88 -6.82 -7.38
CA LEU A 82 21.27 -5.95 -8.50
C LEU A 82 22.79 -5.98 -8.76
N GLY A 83 23.58 -6.54 -7.83
CA GLY A 83 25.03 -6.66 -7.98
C GLY A 83 25.81 -5.47 -7.43
N MET A 84 25.19 -4.56 -6.67
CA MET A 84 25.88 -3.42 -6.06
C MET A 84 26.67 -3.80 -4.80
N ALA A 85 26.26 -4.84 -4.09
CA ALA A 85 26.88 -5.34 -2.86
C ALA A 85 27.41 -6.78 -3.02
N LYS A 86 28.16 -7.07 -4.08
CA LYS A 86 28.63 -8.43 -4.43
C LYS A 86 29.51 -9.09 -3.36
N GLY A 87 30.14 -8.30 -2.51
CA GLY A 87 30.96 -8.82 -1.40
C GLY A 87 30.15 -9.55 -0.32
N LEU A 88 28.81 -9.36 -0.27
CA LEU A 88 27.96 -9.99 0.71
C LEU A 88 27.39 -11.31 0.17
N PRO A 89 27.40 -12.41 0.93
CA PRO A 89 26.71 -13.64 0.57
C PRO A 89 25.17 -13.43 0.67
N VAL A 90 24.39 -14.02 -0.25
CA VAL A 90 22.93 -13.84 -0.30
C VAL A 90 22.23 -14.56 0.86
N GLY A 91 22.66 -15.78 1.20
CA GLY A 91 22.00 -16.61 2.20
C GLY A 91 21.85 -15.93 3.59
N PRO A 92 22.91 -15.36 4.18
CA PRO A 92 22.80 -14.63 5.43
C PRO A 92 21.81 -13.44 5.39
N ILE A 93 21.78 -12.70 4.27
CA ILE A 93 20.81 -11.58 4.11
C ILE A 93 19.39 -12.13 4.05
N GLN A 94 19.19 -13.24 3.34
CA GLN A 94 17.87 -13.87 3.23
C GLN A 94 17.35 -14.37 4.59
N ARG A 95 18.22 -14.77 5.51
CA ARG A 95 17.85 -15.13 6.89
C ARG A 95 17.32 -13.94 7.71
N LEU A 96 17.52 -12.71 7.26
CA LEU A 96 16.94 -11.51 7.89
C LEU A 96 15.51 -11.24 7.45
N MET A 97 14.98 -11.93 6.42
CA MET A 97 13.61 -11.71 5.93
C MET A 97 12.52 -11.83 7.00
N PRO A 98 12.58 -12.72 8.00
CA PRO A 98 11.62 -12.72 9.10
C PRO A 98 11.54 -11.37 9.86
N TRP A 99 12.66 -10.69 10.01
CA TRP A 99 12.71 -9.36 10.63
C TRP A 99 12.10 -8.27 9.73
N ALA A 100 12.27 -8.39 8.41
CA ALA A 100 11.55 -7.53 7.47
C ALA A 100 10.03 -7.75 7.57
N MET A 101 9.58 -8.99 7.72
CA MET A 101 8.16 -9.32 7.95
C MET A 101 7.65 -8.76 9.28
N LEU A 102 8.47 -8.78 10.34
CA LEU A 102 8.13 -8.09 11.59
C LEU A 102 7.96 -6.59 11.37
N GLY A 103 8.88 -5.95 10.66
CA GLY A 103 8.78 -4.53 10.27
C GLY A 103 7.50 -4.25 9.49
N PHE A 104 7.14 -5.11 8.53
CA PHE A 104 5.89 -5.01 7.77
C PHE A 104 4.66 -5.12 8.68
N THR A 105 4.65 -6.07 9.62
CA THR A 105 3.55 -6.27 10.58
C THR A 105 3.35 -5.04 11.48
N ILE A 106 4.44 -4.46 11.97
CA ILE A 106 4.40 -3.20 12.74
C ILE A 106 3.79 -2.08 11.89
N ASN A 107 4.22 -1.94 10.63
CA ASN A 107 3.69 -0.93 9.71
C ASN A 107 2.21 -1.14 9.39
N LEU A 108 1.79 -2.39 9.20
CA LEU A 108 0.39 -2.72 8.93
C LEU A 108 -0.49 -2.37 10.14
N THR A 109 -0.05 -2.74 11.34
CA THR A 109 -0.78 -2.48 12.59
C THR A 109 -0.88 -0.97 12.87
N THR A 110 0.23 -0.25 12.82
CA THR A 110 0.24 1.19 13.05
C THR A 110 -0.48 1.96 11.96
N GLY A 111 -0.36 1.53 10.69
CA GLY A 111 -1.10 2.09 9.57
C GLY A 111 -2.62 1.90 9.71
N PHE A 112 -3.06 0.75 10.23
CA PHE A 112 -4.46 0.52 10.57
C PHE A 112 -4.93 1.44 11.70
N LEU A 113 -4.10 1.66 12.72
CA LEU A 113 -4.42 2.60 13.81
C LEU A 113 -4.57 4.03 13.29
N PHE A 114 -3.68 4.50 12.41
CA PHE A 114 -3.83 5.81 11.77
C PHE A 114 -5.12 5.91 10.97
N PHE A 115 -5.43 4.89 10.18
CA PHE A 115 -6.68 4.85 9.42
C PHE A 115 -7.91 4.90 10.34
N THR A 116 -7.88 4.22 11.50
CA THR A 116 -9.00 4.27 12.46
C THR A 116 -9.09 5.63 13.18
N GLY A 117 -7.97 6.32 13.37
CA GLY A 117 -7.93 7.63 14.01
C GLY A 117 -8.63 8.72 13.19
N ASP A 118 -8.38 8.75 11.88
CA ASP A 118 -9.03 9.70 10.96
C ASP A 118 -9.37 9.04 9.60
N PRO A 119 -10.43 8.22 9.54
CA PRO A 119 -10.77 7.49 8.32
C PRO A 119 -11.15 8.40 7.15
N PHE A 120 -11.68 9.60 7.42
CA PHE A 120 -12.10 10.54 6.37
C PHE A 120 -10.92 11.14 5.61
N GLN A 121 -9.79 11.40 6.28
CA GLN A 121 -8.56 11.86 5.65
C GLN A 121 -8.00 10.84 4.66
N TYR A 122 -8.15 9.53 4.93
CA TYR A 122 -7.56 8.48 4.10
C TYR A 122 -8.47 8.05 2.94
N ILE A 123 -9.79 7.96 3.15
CA ILE A 123 -10.73 7.41 2.15
C ILE A 123 -10.77 8.26 0.88
N HIS A 124 -10.68 9.59 1.00
CA HIS A 124 -10.73 10.50 -0.13
C HIS A 124 -9.35 10.92 -0.63
N ASN A 125 -8.27 10.44 0.00
CA ASN A 125 -6.92 10.85 -0.34
C ASN A 125 -6.33 9.96 -1.44
N ILE A 126 -6.07 10.56 -2.61
CA ILE A 126 -5.52 9.86 -3.76
C ILE A 126 -4.13 9.28 -3.48
N ALA A 127 -3.32 9.96 -2.62
CA ALA A 127 -2.00 9.47 -2.23
C ALA A 127 -2.09 8.17 -1.42
N PHE A 128 -3.13 8.03 -0.58
CA PHE A 128 -3.42 6.79 0.13
C PHE A 128 -3.76 5.65 -0.85
N GLY A 129 -4.57 5.93 -1.87
CA GLY A 129 -4.89 4.96 -2.92
C GLY A 129 -3.64 4.45 -3.64
N PHE A 130 -2.74 5.36 -4.06
CA PHE A 130 -1.48 4.98 -4.68
C PHE A 130 -0.57 4.21 -3.71
N LYS A 131 -0.47 4.62 -2.46
CA LYS A 131 0.30 3.89 -1.43
C LYS A 131 -0.19 2.44 -1.31
N MET A 132 -1.51 2.21 -1.22
CA MET A 132 -2.10 0.86 -1.14
C MET A 132 -1.84 0.04 -2.40
N LEU A 133 -1.92 0.65 -3.58
CA LEU A 133 -1.58 0.02 -4.85
C LEU A 133 -0.11 -0.44 -4.88
N PHE A 134 0.83 0.42 -4.49
CA PHE A 134 2.26 0.08 -4.45
C PHE A 134 2.56 -1.02 -3.43
N ILE A 135 1.91 -1.04 -2.27
CA ILE A 135 2.02 -2.12 -1.28
C ILE A 135 1.51 -3.44 -1.87
N ALA A 136 0.36 -3.42 -2.54
CA ALA A 136 -0.20 -4.63 -3.18
C ALA A 136 0.73 -5.17 -4.26
N LEU A 137 1.28 -4.31 -5.13
CA LEU A 137 2.23 -4.69 -6.15
C LEU A 137 3.55 -5.22 -5.55
N ALA A 138 4.05 -4.64 -4.46
CA ALA A 138 5.21 -5.13 -3.73
C ALA A 138 4.95 -6.54 -3.14
N GLY A 139 3.75 -6.77 -2.62
CA GLY A 139 3.32 -8.10 -2.17
C GLY A 139 3.28 -9.12 -3.30
N VAL A 140 2.72 -8.76 -4.45
CA VAL A 140 2.72 -9.62 -5.66
C VAL A 140 4.15 -9.91 -6.11
N ASN A 141 5.03 -8.91 -6.16
CA ASN A 141 6.44 -9.06 -6.51
C ASN A 141 7.16 -10.03 -5.56
N ALA A 142 6.93 -9.93 -4.25
CA ALA A 142 7.48 -10.85 -3.26
C ALA A 142 6.94 -12.27 -3.46
N ILE A 143 5.64 -12.45 -3.68
CA ILE A 143 5.03 -13.77 -3.96
C ILE A 143 5.68 -14.39 -5.21
N LEU A 144 5.83 -13.62 -6.29
CA LEU A 144 6.48 -14.09 -7.52
C LEU A 144 7.90 -14.58 -7.25
N PHE A 145 8.68 -13.87 -6.44
CA PHE A 145 10.04 -14.29 -6.06
C PHE A 145 10.06 -15.68 -5.39
N TYR A 146 9.12 -15.95 -4.50
CA TYR A 146 9.04 -17.25 -3.80
C TYR A 146 8.43 -18.36 -4.68
N VAL A 147 7.32 -18.09 -5.38
CA VAL A 147 6.58 -19.08 -6.18
C VAL A 147 7.39 -19.54 -7.40
N THR A 148 8.17 -18.65 -8.03
CA THR A 148 9.04 -19.03 -9.16
C THR A 148 10.28 -19.81 -8.74
N GLY A 149 10.48 -20.03 -7.43
CA GLY A 149 11.65 -20.75 -6.91
C GLY A 149 12.96 -19.95 -7.01
N LEU A 150 12.90 -18.68 -7.37
CA LEU A 150 14.08 -17.81 -7.43
C LEU A 150 14.76 -17.70 -6.07
N SER A 151 14.00 -17.67 -4.99
CA SER A 151 14.55 -17.61 -3.63
C SER A 151 15.51 -18.77 -3.36
N ARG A 152 15.20 -19.98 -3.78
CA ARG A 152 16.08 -21.17 -3.65
C ARG A 152 17.31 -21.09 -4.55
N ARG A 153 17.15 -20.52 -5.77
CA ARG A 153 18.25 -20.40 -6.75
C ARG A 153 19.30 -19.39 -6.31
N VAL A 154 18.88 -18.34 -5.57
CA VAL A 154 19.80 -17.30 -5.12
C VAL A 154 20.39 -17.57 -3.74
N ASP A 155 19.81 -18.44 -2.93
CA ASP A 155 20.28 -18.76 -1.57
C ASP A 155 21.74 -19.29 -1.55
N GLY A 156 22.10 -20.08 -2.58
CA GLY A 156 23.45 -20.62 -2.74
C GLY A 156 24.48 -19.68 -3.38
N VAL A 157 24.10 -18.43 -3.73
CA VAL A 157 25.02 -17.51 -4.41
C VAL A 157 25.98 -16.89 -3.42
N GLY A 158 27.26 -17.27 -3.56
CA GLY A 158 28.37 -16.78 -2.74
C GLY A 158 28.81 -15.35 -3.09
N PRO A 159 29.79 -14.83 -2.31
CA PRO A 159 30.41 -13.55 -2.60
C PRO A 159 31.06 -13.53 -3.99
N GLY A 160 30.94 -12.41 -4.69
CA GLY A 160 31.55 -12.22 -6.03
C GLY A 160 30.75 -12.79 -7.19
N HIS A 161 29.77 -13.68 -6.94
CA HIS A 161 28.96 -14.29 -7.99
C HIS A 161 27.69 -13.48 -8.29
N ASP A 162 27.30 -13.51 -9.56
CA ASP A 162 26.06 -12.87 -10.03
C ASP A 162 24.85 -13.79 -9.87
N VAL A 163 23.72 -13.16 -9.62
CA VAL A 163 22.42 -13.85 -9.56
C VAL A 163 21.77 -13.94 -10.95
N PRO A 164 20.78 -14.81 -11.16
CA PRO A 164 20.04 -14.90 -12.41
C PRO A 164 19.41 -13.56 -12.80
N PRO A 165 19.31 -13.22 -14.10
CA PRO A 165 18.76 -11.93 -14.55
C PRO A 165 17.31 -11.71 -14.11
N ALA A 166 16.51 -12.77 -14.04
CA ALA A 166 15.14 -12.68 -13.52
C ALA A 166 15.08 -12.17 -12.07
N ALA A 167 16.04 -12.56 -11.22
CA ALA A 167 16.14 -12.08 -9.85
C ALA A 167 16.52 -10.60 -9.79
N LYS A 168 17.34 -10.11 -10.73
CA LYS A 168 17.68 -8.68 -10.85
C LYS A 168 16.45 -7.85 -11.21
N VAL A 169 15.60 -8.34 -12.12
CA VAL A 169 14.35 -7.64 -12.50
C VAL A 169 13.40 -7.52 -11.31
N ILE A 170 13.21 -8.63 -10.57
CA ILE A 170 12.37 -8.63 -9.37
C ILE A 170 12.91 -7.67 -8.31
N ALA A 171 14.22 -7.64 -8.09
CA ALA A 171 14.85 -6.73 -7.15
C ALA A 171 14.71 -5.25 -7.56
N ALA A 172 14.89 -4.94 -8.85
CA ALA A 172 14.69 -3.59 -9.36
C ALA A 172 13.23 -3.14 -9.19
N ALA A 173 12.27 -4.02 -9.50
CA ALA A 173 10.85 -3.75 -9.28
C ALA A 173 10.54 -3.55 -7.80
N SER A 174 11.10 -4.37 -6.91
CA SER A 174 10.96 -4.26 -5.45
C SER A 174 11.41 -2.90 -4.95
N LEU A 175 12.62 -2.46 -5.29
CA LEU A 175 13.15 -1.15 -4.90
C LEU A 175 12.25 0.00 -5.39
N PHE A 176 11.84 -0.04 -6.66
CA PHE A 176 10.94 0.97 -7.22
C PHE A 176 9.62 1.03 -6.44
N LEU A 177 9.03 -0.12 -6.14
CA LEU A 177 7.76 -0.20 -5.42
C LEU A 177 7.89 0.30 -3.98
N TRP A 178 8.94 -0.06 -3.26
CA TRP A 178 9.14 0.43 -1.88
C TRP A 178 9.47 1.92 -1.82
N ILE A 179 10.23 2.46 -2.79
CA ILE A 179 10.43 3.91 -2.93
C ILE A 179 9.08 4.59 -3.17
N GLY A 180 8.23 4.02 -4.03
CA GLY A 180 6.88 4.51 -4.28
C GLY A 180 6.00 4.50 -3.02
N VAL A 181 6.03 3.42 -2.22
CA VAL A 181 5.31 3.35 -0.93
C VAL A 181 5.74 4.48 0.02
N MET A 182 7.05 4.73 0.12
CA MET A 182 7.58 5.81 0.97
C MET A 182 7.18 7.18 0.44
N TYR A 183 7.30 7.40 -0.87
CA TYR A 183 6.94 8.66 -1.51
C TYR A 183 5.46 9.00 -1.32
N TRP A 184 4.56 8.09 -1.68
CA TRP A 184 3.12 8.29 -1.52
C TRP A 184 2.69 8.36 -0.06
N GLY A 185 3.38 7.64 0.83
CA GLY A 185 3.18 7.75 2.28
C GLY A 185 3.54 9.14 2.79
N ARG A 186 4.60 9.76 2.27
CA ARG A 186 5.00 11.12 2.63
C ARG A 186 4.11 12.19 2.03
N MET A 187 3.52 11.93 0.84
CA MET A 187 2.60 12.86 0.17
C MET A 187 1.21 12.93 0.81
N LEU A 188 0.85 11.99 1.69
CA LEU A 188 -0.45 11.94 2.36
C LEU A 188 -0.90 13.28 2.97
N PRO A 189 -0.08 13.99 3.77
CA PRO A 189 -0.50 15.27 4.36
C PRO A 189 -0.52 16.43 3.36
N PHE A 190 0.08 16.29 2.16
CA PHE A 190 0.17 17.36 1.16
C PHE A 190 -0.86 17.24 0.03
N ILE A 191 -1.42 16.05 -0.18
CA ILE A 191 -2.38 15.76 -1.23
C ILE A 191 -3.68 15.32 -0.57
N GLY A 192 -4.70 16.14 -0.65
CA GLY A 192 -6.00 15.95 0.00
C GLY A 192 -6.35 17.11 0.90
N ASN A 193 -7.47 17.05 1.60
CA ASN A 193 -7.98 18.13 2.47
C ASN A 193 -7.16 18.30 3.78
N ALA A 194 -5.86 18.19 3.69
CA ALA A 194 -4.98 18.41 4.84
C ALA A 194 -4.70 19.91 5.12
N PHE A 195 -5.39 20.79 4.35
CA PHE A 195 -5.39 22.24 4.54
C PHE A 195 -6.81 22.77 4.47
#